data_18c6de0198609e16e57e2a34a2e8c9b0
#
_entry.id   18c6de0198609e16e57e2a34a2e8c9b0
#
_cell.length_a   1.000
_cell.length_b   1.000
_cell.length_c   1.000
_cell.angle_alpha   90.00
_cell.angle_beta   90.00
_cell.angle_gamma   90.00
#
_symmetry.space_group_name_H-M   'P 1'
#
loop_
_entity.id
_entity.type
_entity.pdbx_description
1 polymer ?
#
loop_
_entity_poly.entity_id
_entity_poly.type
_entity_poly.pdbx_seq_one_letter_code
_entity_poly.pdbx_strand_id
1 'polypeptide(L)'
;MTKKVKKTKKNGIADDNSVDEKVEVVAEESESMDGENLGTPSYEELLDKKEDLEQALIRANADLDNAIKRTISEVEKAHKYGVEKLLNELLPVIDNLEHALSNLSDNASDEDKEGIELTLKSFESTLDKFGMIPIYPVNEEFNPEKHEAVSMEKDKNKKDGEIGNIFQRGWELHSRVIRPARVTAVSYTHLRAHETS
;
A
#
# COMPACT_ATOMS: atom_id res chain seq x y z
N MET A 1 25.02 -37.31 32.90
CA MET A 1 25.99 -36.94 31.83
C MET A 1 25.77 -35.47 31.50
N THR A 2 26.68 -34.66 32.03
CA THR A 2 26.68 -33.18 31.97
C THR A 2 27.37 -32.73 30.69
N LYS A 3 26.72 -31.87 29.88
CA LYS A 3 27.39 -31.16 28.78
C LYS A 3 27.37 -29.66 29.04
N LYS A 4 28.59 -29.13 29.18
CA LYS A 4 29.02 -27.76 29.36
C LYS A 4 28.50 -26.81 28.29
N VAL A 5 27.94 -25.69 28.72
CA VAL A 5 27.67 -24.48 27.93
C VAL A 5 28.97 -23.66 27.89
N LYS A 6 29.48 -23.37 26.69
CA LYS A 6 30.59 -22.44 26.46
C LYS A 6 30.09 -21.00 26.41
N LYS A 7 30.55 -20.18 27.36
CA LYS A 7 30.49 -18.71 27.36
C LYS A 7 31.41 -18.15 26.27
N THR A 8 30.91 -17.40 25.34
CA THR A 8 31.70 -16.57 24.44
C THR A 8 31.85 -15.17 25.04
N LYS A 9 33.11 -14.71 25.04
CA LYS A 9 33.59 -13.45 25.60
C LYS A 9 33.07 -12.23 24.83
N LYS A 10 32.63 -11.21 25.58
CA LYS A 10 32.55 -9.82 25.13
C LYS A 10 33.95 -9.25 24.92
N ASN A 11 34.25 -8.76 23.72
CA ASN A 11 35.38 -7.87 23.49
C ASN A 11 34.94 -6.44 23.77
N GLY A 12 35.52 -5.85 24.82
CA GLY A 12 35.47 -4.44 25.10
C GLY A 12 36.40 -3.70 24.14
N ILE A 13 35.88 -2.62 23.58
CA ILE A 13 36.70 -1.62 22.88
C ILE A 13 37.13 -0.64 23.98
N ALA A 14 38.44 -0.57 24.19
CA ALA A 14 39.07 0.38 25.11
C ALA A 14 39.19 1.74 24.42
N ASP A 15 38.73 2.76 25.12
CA ASP A 15 39.09 4.17 24.88
C ASP A 15 40.56 4.34 25.20
N ASP A 16 41.33 4.79 24.22
CA ASP A 16 42.68 5.34 24.45
C ASP A 16 42.70 6.74 23.82
N ASN A 17 42.52 7.72 24.64
CA ASN A 17 42.59 9.13 24.30
C ASN A 17 43.67 9.78 25.19
N SER A 18 44.90 9.74 24.72
CA SER A 18 45.98 10.59 25.26
C SER A 18 47.12 10.72 24.22
N VAL A 19 47.05 11.78 23.46
CA VAL A 19 48.22 12.37 22.79
C VAL A 19 48.25 13.84 23.07
N ASP A 20 48.89 14.17 24.22
CA ASP A 20 49.48 15.46 24.45
C ASP A 20 50.73 15.59 23.59
N GLU A 21 50.67 16.28 22.50
CA GLU A 21 51.85 16.66 21.72
C GLU A 21 52.05 18.14 21.79
N LYS A 22 53.11 18.51 22.56
CA LYS A 22 53.65 19.84 22.67
C LYS A 22 54.06 20.38 21.31
N VAL A 23 53.39 21.47 20.90
CA VAL A 23 53.84 22.26 19.76
C VAL A 23 54.89 23.24 20.28
N GLU A 24 56.16 22.98 20.01
CA GLU A 24 57.26 23.93 20.14
C GLU A 24 57.13 25.01 19.05
N VAL A 25 56.97 26.23 19.50
CA VAL A 25 56.97 27.41 18.62
C VAL A 25 58.42 27.70 18.21
N VAL A 26 58.77 27.35 16.98
CA VAL A 26 60.00 27.85 16.34
C VAL A 26 59.62 29.08 15.54
N ALA A 27 60.02 30.23 16.06
CA ALA A 27 60.04 31.49 15.33
C ALA A 27 61.29 31.51 14.45
N GLU A 28 61.13 31.39 13.13
CA GLU A 28 62.19 31.70 12.16
C GLU A 28 61.67 32.71 11.13
N GLU A 29 62.59 33.58 10.84
CA GLU A 29 62.56 34.85 10.21
C GLU A 29 61.96 34.83 8.76
N SER A 30 61.30 35.93 8.49
CA SER A 30 60.80 36.33 7.18
C SER A 30 61.91 36.52 6.16
N GLU A 31 61.91 35.70 5.10
CA GLU A 31 62.46 36.08 3.82
C GLU A 31 61.32 36.22 2.82
N SER A 32 61.23 37.43 2.28
CA SER A 32 60.34 37.83 1.22
C SER A 32 60.71 37.06 -0.06
N MET A 33 59.87 36.12 -0.49
CA MET A 33 59.85 35.68 -1.86
C MET A 33 58.48 36.02 -2.48
N ASP A 34 58.52 36.91 -3.47
CA ASP A 34 57.52 37.06 -4.50
C ASP A 34 57.28 35.71 -5.12
N GLY A 35 56.26 35.03 -4.73
CA GLY A 35 55.80 33.76 -5.24
C GLY A 35 54.29 33.85 -5.44
N GLU A 36 53.87 33.69 -6.67
CA GLU A 36 52.54 33.61 -7.23
C GLU A 36 51.46 33.27 -6.19
N ASN A 37 50.49 34.15 -6.05
CA ASN A 37 49.29 33.99 -5.26
C ASN A 37 48.48 32.79 -5.79
N LEU A 38 48.90 31.59 -5.43
CA LEU A 38 48.10 30.39 -5.51
C LEU A 38 46.95 30.60 -4.49
N GLY A 39 45.82 31.07 -5.04
CA GLY A 39 44.63 31.48 -4.31
C GLY A 39 44.22 30.55 -3.15
N THR A 40 44.92 30.70 -2.03
CA THR A 40 44.43 30.17 -0.76
C THR A 40 43.19 30.94 -0.38
N PRO A 41 42.06 30.28 -0.23
CA PRO A 41 40.80 30.97 0.10
C PRO A 41 40.98 31.74 1.40
N SER A 42 40.46 32.97 1.44
CA SER A 42 40.44 33.80 2.67
C SER A 42 39.71 33.05 3.80
N TYR A 43 40.08 33.38 5.05
CA TYR A 43 39.40 32.79 6.21
C TYR A 43 37.88 33.05 6.18
N GLU A 44 37.43 34.17 5.67
CA GLU A 44 36.00 34.49 5.49
C GLU A 44 35.36 33.56 4.44
N GLU A 45 36.00 33.35 3.30
CA GLU A 45 35.51 32.40 2.29
C GLU A 45 35.44 30.93 2.78
N LEU A 46 36.33 30.58 3.71
CA LEU A 46 36.29 29.24 4.34
C LEU A 46 35.15 29.13 5.36
N LEU A 47 34.82 30.19 6.08
CA LEU A 47 33.67 30.25 6.97
C LEU A 47 32.37 30.15 6.19
N ASP A 48 32.23 30.91 5.10
CA ASP A 48 31.05 30.88 4.24
C ASP A 48 30.86 29.48 3.65
N LYS A 49 31.92 28.86 3.12
CA LYS A 49 31.88 27.49 2.60
C LYS A 49 31.51 26.47 3.66
N LYS A 50 32.02 26.65 4.89
CA LYS A 50 31.65 25.76 6.01
C LYS A 50 30.15 25.87 6.30
N GLU A 51 29.61 27.09 6.39
CA GLU A 51 28.19 27.33 6.65
C GLU A 51 27.31 26.75 5.52
N ASP A 52 27.69 26.97 4.27
CA ASP A 52 27.00 26.39 3.10
C ASP A 52 27.00 24.86 3.15
N LEU A 53 28.13 24.23 3.50
CA LEU A 53 28.22 22.79 3.63
C LEU A 53 27.39 22.25 4.80
N GLU A 54 27.38 22.96 5.93
CA GLU A 54 26.53 22.59 7.07
C GLU A 54 25.04 22.67 6.70
N GLN A 55 24.63 23.72 6.01
CA GLN A 55 23.25 23.85 5.51
C GLN A 55 22.92 22.77 4.46
N ALA A 56 23.85 22.48 3.53
CA ALA A 56 23.67 21.41 2.57
C ALA A 56 23.54 20.04 3.22
N LEU A 57 24.33 19.77 4.28
CA LEU A 57 24.29 18.55 5.04
C LEU A 57 22.95 18.39 5.79
N ILE A 58 22.48 19.46 6.44
CA ILE A 58 21.17 19.48 7.12
C ILE A 58 20.05 19.17 6.11
N ARG A 59 20.09 19.81 4.94
CA ARG A 59 19.10 19.58 3.87
C ARG A 59 19.17 18.14 3.34
N ALA A 60 20.37 17.63 3.08
CA ALA A 60 20.58 16.26 2.61
C ALA A 60 20.07 15.23 3.64
N ASN A 61 20.28 15.47 4.93
CA ASN A 61 19.74 14.59 5.97
C ASN A 61 18.22 14.63 6.03
N ALA A 62 17.60 15.81 5.90
CA ALA A 62 16.15 15.94 5.82
C ALA A 62 15.56 15.22 4.59
N ASP A 63 16.22 15.33 3.45
CA ASP A 63 15.83 14.64 2.23
C ASP A 63 15.96 13.11 2.37
N LEU A 64 17.02 12.64 3.02
CA LEU A 64 17.22 11.23 3.36
C LEU A 64 16.09 10.70 4.26
N ASP A 65 15.76 11.41 5.33
CA ASP A 65 14.67 11.03 6.23
C ASP A 65 13.31 10.96 5.51
N ASN A 66 13.06 11.91 4.62
CA ASN A 66 11.85 11.92 3.80
C ASN A 66 11.84 10.74 2.80
N ALA A 67 12.97 10.45 2.18
CA ALA A 67 13.12 9.32 1.27
C ALA A 67 12.90 7.97 2.00
N ILE A 68 13.46 7.81 3.20
CA ILE A 68 13.28 6.62 4.03
C ILE A 68 11.80 6.43 4.39
N LYS A 69 11.13 7.50 4.88
CA LYS A 69 9.69 7.44 5.22
C LYS A 69 8.84 7.06 4.02
N ARG A 70 9.15 7.64 2.85
CA ARG A 70 8.45 7.31 1.60
C ARG A 70 8.68 5.85 1.21
N THR A 71 9.93 5.38 1.24
CA THR A 71 10.28 3.99 0.90
C THR A 71 9.57 2.98 1.81
N ILE A 72 9.51 3.23 3.11
CA ILE A 72 8.78 2.37 4.05
C ILE A 72 7.30 2.28 3.64
N SER A 73 6.66 3.42 3.37
CA SER A 73 5.26 3.44 2.92
C SER A 73 5.04 2.73 1.57
N GLU A 74 5.97 2.87 0.63
CA GLU A 74 5.91 2.19 -0.67
C GLU A 74 6.08 0.67 -0.52
N VAL A 75 7.00 0.22 0.34
CA VAL A 75 7.20 -1.21 0.64
C VAL A 75 5.96 -1.79 1.31
N GLU A 76 5.37 -1.11 2.29
CA GLU A 76 4.11 -1.55 2.91
C GLU A 76 2.97 -1.67 1.90
N LYS A 77 2.84 -0.70 0.99
CA LYS A 77 1.84 -0.75 -0.09
C LYS A 77 2.13 -1.89 -1.06
N ALA A 78 3.39 -2.10 -1.41
CA ALA A 78 3.79 -3.21 -2.28
C ALA A 78 3.45 -4.57 -1.65
N HIS A 79 3.66 -4.74 -0.35
CA HIS A 79 3.27 -5.97 0.36
C HIS A 79 1.75 -6.16 0.41
N LYS A 80 0.99 -5.09 0.69
CA LYS A 80 -0.48 -5.16 0.78
C LYS A 80 -1.15 -5.41 -0.58
N TYR A 81 -0.65 -4.78 -1.62
CA TYR A 81 -1.31 -4.76 -2.94
C TYR A 81 -0.54 -5.49 -4.05
N GLY A 82 0.61 -6.08 -3.75
CA GLY A 82 1.44 -6.77 -4.76
C GLY A 82 0.74 -7.93 -5.46
N VAL A 83 -0.24 -8.54 -4.80
CA VAL A 83 -1.04 -9.64 -5.34
C VAL A 83 -2.35 -9.18 -6.02
N GLU A 84 -2.66 -7.88 -6.00
CA GLU A 84 -3.92 -7.31 -6.53
C GLU A 84 -4.20 -7.77 -7.96
N LYS A 85 -3.19 -7.69 -8.83
CA LYS A 85 -3.34 -8.09 -10.24
C LYS A 85 -3.68 -9.57 -10.39
N LEU A 86 -3.00 -10.44 -9.65
CA LEU A 86 -3.28 -11.88 -9.68
C LEU A 86 -4.69 -12.17 -9.17
N LEU A 87 -5.07 -11.55 -8.05
CA LEU A 87 -6.40 -11.73 -7.47
C LEU A 87 -7.49 -11.26 -8.43
N ASN A 88 -7.29 -10.13 -9.11
CA ASN A 88 -8.24 -9.63 -10.09
C ASN A 88 -8.44 -10.60 -11.26
N GLU A 89 -7.37 -11.25 -11.74
CA GLU A 89 -7.45 -12.26 -12.79
C GLU A 89 -8.08 -13.59 -12.32
N LEU A 90 -8.15 -13.82 -11.02
CA LEU A 90 -8.83 -15.00 -10.44
C LEU A 90 -10.33 -14.79 -10.22
N LEU A 91 -10.81 -13.53 -10.17
CA LEU A 91 -12.24 -13.24 -9.95
C LEU A 91 -13.18 -13.90 -10.95
N PRO A 92 -12.87 -13.97 -12.28
CA PRO A 92 -13.70 -14.67 -13.23
C PRO A 92 -13.87 -16.17 -12.93
N VAL A 93 -12.91 -16.79 -12.23
CA VAL A 93 -13.02 -18.21 -11.82
C VAL A 93 -14.11 -18.38 -10.76
N ILE A 94 -14.16 -17.44 -9.80
CA ILE A 94 -15.21 -17.43 -8.77
C ILE A 94 -16.57 -17.19 -9.42
N ASP A 95 -16.65 -16.19 -10.29
CA ASP A 95 -17.89 -15.86 -10.99
C ASP A 95 -18.42 -17.06 -11.78
N ASN A 96 -17.53 -17.82 -12.44
CA ASN A 96 -17.90 -19.03 -13.16
C ASN A 96 -18.37 -20.15 -12.24
N LEU A 97 -17.79 -20.29 -11.03
CA LEU A 97 -18.25 -21.25 -10.03
C LEU A 97 -19.62 -20.88 -9.49
N GLU A 98 -19.87 -19.60 -9.20
CA GLU A 98 -21.18 -19.10 -8.80
C GLU A 98 -22.23 -19.30 -9.90
N HIS A 99 -21.84 -19.02 -11.14
CA HIS A 99 -22.71 -19.24 -12.29
C HIS A 99 -23.00 -20.72 -12.52
N ALA A 100 -22.01 -21.60 -12.33
CA ALA A 100 -22.22 -23.04 -12.38
C ALA A 100 -23.22 -23.48 -11.32
N LEU A 101 -23.08 -22.99 -10.07
CA LEU A 101 -23.99 -23.32 -8.98
C LEU A 101 -25.42 -22.86 -9.25
N SER A 102 -25.58 -21.62 -9.79
CA SER A 102 -26.91 -21.05 -10.10
C SER A 102 -27.58 -21.73 -11.30
N ASN A 103 -26.81 -22.30 -12.23
CA ASN A 103 -27.34 -22.97 -13.43
C ASN A 103 -27.34 -24.48 -13.35
N LEU A 104 -27.02 -25.06 -12.20
CA LEU A 104 -27.18 -26.50 -12.02
C LEU A 104 -28.66 -26.85 -12.21
N SER A 105 -28.92 -27.75 -13.16
CA SER A 105 -30.29 -28.24 -13.45
C SER A 105 -30.86 -28.93 -12.22
N ASP A 106 -32.20 -28.96 -12.12
CA ASP A 106 -32.91 -29.67 -11.05
C ASP A 106 -32.59 -31.20 -11.02
N ASN A 107 -31.96 -31.72 -12.08
CA ASN A 107 -31.50 -33.10 -12.17
C ASN A 107 -30.04 -33.31 -11.71
N ALA A 108 -29.32 -32.26 -11.32
CA ALA A 108 -27.99 -32.41 -10.73
C ALA A 108 -28.10 -33.08 -9.37
N SER A 109 -27.14 -33.95 -9.03
CA SER A 109 -27.16 -34.61 -7.74
C SER A 109 -26.91 -33.56 -6.62
N ASP A 110 -27.55 -33.76 -5.48
CA ASP A 110 -27.30 -32.88 -4.32
C ASP A 110 -25.82 -32.91 -3.88
N GLU A 111 -25.16 -34.06 -4.12
CA GLU A 111 -23.71 -34.22 -3.87
C GLU A 111 -22.85 -33.31 -4.76
N ASP A 112 -23.22 -33.13 -6.04
CA ASP A 112 -22.50 -32.24 -6.97
C ASP A 112 -22.66 -30.77 -6.55
N LYS A 113 -23.87 -30.38 -6.12
CA LYS A 113 -24.11 -29.01 -5.58
C LYS A 113 -23.29 -28.75 -4.34
N GLU A 114 -23.32 -29.67 -3.39
CA GLU A 114 -22.54 -29.57 -2.14
C GLU A 114 -21.03 -29.49 -2.44
N GLY A 115 -20.53 -30.27 -3.40
CA GLY A 115 -19.14 -30.26 -3.82
C GLY A 115 -18.70 -28.89 -4.36
N ILE A 116 -19.52 -28.23 -5.18
CA ILE A 116 -19.23 -26.90 -5.73
C ILE A 116 -19.32 -25.83 -4.63
N GLU A 117 -20.31 -25.88 -3.75
CA GLU A 117 -20.44 -24.97 -2.61
C GLU A 117 -19.24 -25.06 -1.67
N LEU A 118 -18.80 -26.26 -1.33
CA LEU A 118 -17.62 -26.48 -0.50
C LEU A 118 -16.36 -25.92 -1.16
N THR A 119 -16.23 -26.10 -2.48
CA THR A 119 -15.11 -25.56 -3.24
C THR A 119 -15.11 -24.04 -3.24
N LEU A 120 -16.26 -23.42 -3.49
CA LEU A 120 -16.44 -21.98 -3.44
C LEU A 120 -16.10 -21.41 -2.06
N LYS A 121 -16.67 -22.01 -1.01
CA LYS A 121 -16.42 -21.61 0.38
C LYS A 121 -14.95 -21.74 0.79
N SER A 122 -14.29 -22.82 0.36
CA SER A 122 -12.86 -23.03 0.59
C SER A 122 -12.02 -21.96 -0.13
N PHE A 123 -12.42 -21.58 -1.34
CA PHE A 123 -11.76 -20.55 -2.11
C PHE A 123 -11.93 -19.15 -1.46
N GLU A 124 -13.15 -18.78 -1.07
CA GLU A 124 -13.45 -17.56 -0.34
C GLU A 124 -12.64 -17.47 0.96
N SER A 125 -12.61 -18.56 1.75
CA SER A 125 -11.81 -18.63 2.98
C SER A 125 -10.31 -18.45 2.72
N THR A 126 -9.83 -18.88 1.55
CA THR A 126 -8.43 -18.69 1.17
C THR A 126 -8.17 -17.22 0.80
N LEU A 127 -9.07 -16.59 0.07
CA LEU A 127 -8.97 -15.18 -0.30
C LEU A 127 -9.01 -14.25 0.92
N ASP A 128 -9.85 -14.57 1.90
CA ASP A 128 -9.94 -13.83 3.18
C ASP A 128 -8.59 -13.78 3.91
N LYS A 129 -7.80 -14.87 3.87
CA LYS A 129 -6.44 -14.90 4.45
C LYS A 129 -5.47 -13.91 3.77
N PHE A 130 -5.74 -13.54 2.54
CA PHE A 130 -5.00 -12.49 1.80
C PHE A 130 -5.62 -11.10 1.98
N GLY A 131 -6.64 -10.97 2.82
CA GLY A 131 -7.33 -9.70 3.10
C GLY A 131 -8.31 -9.29 1.99
N MET A 132 -8.80 -10.25 1.22
CA MET A 132 -9.80 -10.03 0.18
C MET A 132 -11.19 -10.35 0.72
N ILE A 133 -12.07 -9.35 0.72
CA ILE A 133 -13.42 -9.43 1.29
C ILE A 133 -14.45 -9.26 0.17
N PRO A 134 -15.50 -10.11 0.10
CA PRO A 134 -16.55 -9.95 -0.89
C PRO A 134 -17.46 -8.78 -0.52
N ILE A 135 -17.86 -7.98 -1.52
CA ILE A 135 -18.88 -6.95 -1.41
C ILE A 135 -20.19 -7.55 -1.95
N TYR A 136 -21.12 -7.86 -1.04
CA TYR A 136 -22.40 -8.45 -1.36
C TYR A 136 -23.53 -7.65 -0.68
N PRO A 137 -23.91 -6.50 -1.27
CA PRO A 137 -24.81 -5.54 -0.65
C PRO A 137 -26.29 -5.99 -0.78
N VAL A 138 -26.76 -6.79 0.15
CA VAL A 138 -28.17 -7.23 0.22
C VAL A 138 -28.96 -6.22 1.03
N ASN A 139 -29.95 -5.58 0.42
CA ASN A 139 -30.81 -4.56 1.07
C ASN A 139 -30.04 -3.37 1.66
N GLU A 140 -28.94 -2.99 1.01
CA GLU A 140 -28.16 -1.81 1.35
C GLU A 140 -28.48 -0.64 0.42
N GLU A 141 -28.12 0.56 0.85
CA GLU A 141 -28.18 1.74 -0.01
C GLU A 141 -27.07 1.70 -1.06
N PHE A 142 -27.35 2.22 -2.24
CA PHE A 142 -26.38 2.30 -3.31
C PHE A 142 -25.22 3.25 -2.93
N ASN A 143 -23.99 2.71 -2.94
CA ASN A 143 -22.78 3.48 -2.72
C ASN A 143 -21.93 3.48 -4.01
N PRO A 144 -21.72 4.64 -4.67
CA PRO A 144 -20.94 4.73 -5.90
C PRO A 144 -19.47 4.29 -5.77
N GLU A 145 -18.91 4.28 -4.56
CA GLU A 145 -17.53 3.84 -4.32
C GLU A 145 -17.37 2.32 -4.37
N LYS A 146 -18.44 1.58 -4.02
CA LYS A 146 -18.41 0.11 -3.91
C LYS A 146 -19.31 -0.60 -4.91
N HIS A 147 -20.28 0.12 -5.49
CA HIS A 147 -21.31 -0.47 -6.34
C HIS A 147 -21.36 0.20 -7.71
N GLU A 148 -21.58 -0.61 -8.74
CA GLU A 148 -21.80 -0.18 -10.12
C GLU A 148 -23.25 -0.50 -10.52
N ALA A 149 -24.06 0.51 -10.76
CA ALA A 149 -25.42 0.33 -11.24
C ALA A 149 -25.41 -0.02 -12.73
N VAL A 150 -25.80 -1.25 -13.08
CA VAL A 150 -25.89 -1.73 -14.47
C VAL A 150 -27.24 -1.43 -15.08
N SER A 151 -28.30 -1.47 -14.27
CA SER A 151 -29.65 -1.13 -14.68
C SER A 151 -30.46 -0.53 -13.55
N MET A 152 -31.55 0.13 -13.90
CA MET A 152 -32.52 0.65 -12.93
C MET A 152 -33.75 -0.23 -12.95
N GLU A 153 -34.24 -0.60 -11.78
CA GLU A 153 -35.43 -1.42 -11.60
C GLU A 153 -36.47 -0.65 -10.78
N LYS A 154 -37.75 -0.87 -11.06
CA LYS A 154 -38.85 -0.33 -10.27
C LYS A 154 -39.39 -1.42 -9.35
N ASP A 155 -38.98 -1.41 -8.10
CA ASP A 155 -39.51 -2.31 -7.09
C ASP A 155 -40.31 -1.53 -6.05
N LYS A 156 -41.62 -1.83 -5.96
CA LYS A 156 -42.54 -1.15 -5.01
C LYS A 156 -42.25 -1.46 -3.54
N ASN A 157 -41.45 -2.49 -3.28
CA ASN A 157 -41.14 -2.94 -1.92
C ASN A 157 -39.82 -2.36 -1.38
N LYS A 158 -39.03 -1.70 -2.22
CA LYS A 158 -37.73 -1.12 -1.88
C LYS A 158 -37.78 0.39 -1.98
N LYS A 159 -36.94 1.08 -1.24
CA LYS A 159 -36.83 2.54 -1.30
C LYS A 159 -36.03 3.00 -2.51
N ASP A 160 -36.24 4.25 -2.89
CA ASP A 160 -35.44 4.89 -3.93
C ASP A 160 -33.98 4.97 -3.49
N GLY A 161 -33.07 4.50 -4.33
CA GLY A 161 -31.64 4.41 -4.02
C GLY A 161 -31.20 3.10 -3.33
N GLU A 162 -32.12 2.18 -3.01
CA GLU A 162 -31.75 0.85 -2.54
C GLU A 162 -31.30 -0.07 -3.70
N ILE A 163 -30.49 -1.05 -3.36
CA ILE A 163 -30.01 -2.07 -4.29
C ILE A 163 -31.13 -3.09 -4.54
N GLY A 164 -31.47 -3.31 -5.81
CA GLY A 164 -32.42 -4.31 -6.26
C GLY A 164 -31.84 -5.72 -6.26
N ASN A 165 -31.27 -6.10 -7.37
CA ASN A 165 -30.62 -7.39 -7.57
C ASN A 165 -29.11 -7.22 -7.73
N ILE A 166 -28.35 -8.26 -7.35
CA ILE A 166 -26.91 -8.31 -7.51
C ILE A 166 -26.60 -9.25 -8.67
N PHE A 167 -26.00 -8.72 -9.73
CA PHE A 167 -25.59 -9.53 -10.88
C PHE A 167 -24.22 -10.17 -10.69
N GLN A 168 -23.33 -9.45 -10.00
CA GLN A 168 -21.97 -9.88 -9.80
C GLN A 168 -21.44 -9.31 -8.50
N ARG A 169 -20.81 -10.13 -7.68
CA ARG A 169 -20.22 -9.72 -6.41
C ARG A 169 -19.04 -8.77 -6.66
N GLY A 170 -18.94 -7.75 -5.84
CA GLY A 170 -17.74 -6.92 -5.74
C GLY A 170 -16.69 -7.55 -4.83
N TRP A 171 -15.48 -6.99 -4.90
CA TRP A 171 -14.37 -7.44 -4.05
C TRP A 171 -13.50 -6.27 -3.62
N GLU A 172 -13.11 -6.27 -2.36
CA GLU A 172 -12.14 -5.32 -1.82
C GLU A 172 -10.92 -6.04 -1.24
N LEU A 173 -9.74 -5.44 -1.39
CA LEU A 173 -8.47 -5.90 -0.83
C LEU A 173 -7.95 -4.84 0.13
N HIS A 174 -7.83 -5.18 1.42
CA HIS A 174 -7.35 -4.27 2.45
C HIS A 174 -8.02 -2.88 2.39
N SER A 175 -9.36 -2.85 2.28
CA SER A 175 -10.18 -1.62 2.20
C SER A 175 -10.11 -0.85 0.85
N ARG A 176 -9.46 -1.40 -0.17
CA ARG A 176 -9.47 -0.87 -1.53
C ARG A 176 -10.36 -1.73 -2.41
N VAL A 177 -11.34 -1.11 -3.06
CA VAL A 177 -12.20 -1.81 -4.01
C VAL A 177 -11.40 -2.18 -5.25
N ILE A 178 -11.29 -3.48 -5.53
CA ILE A 178 -10.66 -4.02 -6.75
C ILE A 178 -11.70 -4.08 -7.87
N ARG A 179 -12.90 -4.56 -7.53
CA ARG A 179 -14.03 -4.66 -8.43
C ARG A 179 -15.30 -4.25 -7.71
N PRO A 180 -16.05 -3.25 -8.18
CA PRO A 180 -17.34 -2.90 -7.59
C PRO A 180 -18.35 -4.02 -7.80
N ALA A 181 -19.33 -4.12 -6.90
CA ALA A 181 -20.46 -5.02 -7.08
C ALA A 181 -21.37 -4.47 -8.18
N ARG A 182 -21.70 -5.30 -9.17
CA ARG A 182 -22.63 -4.93 -10.23
C ARG A 182 -24.06 -5.23 -9.80
N VAL A 183 -24.85 -4.18 -9.69
CA VAL A 183 -26.20 -4.21 -9.08
C VAL A 183 -27.24 -3.53 -9.94
N THR A 184 -28.52 -3.82 -9.69
CA THR A 184 -29.63 -2.93 -10.09
C THR A 184 -29.85 -1.91 -8.98
N ALA A 185 -30.05 -0.65 -9.33
CA ALA A 185 -30.49 0.38 -8.40
C ALA A 185 -32.02 0.58 -8.58
N VAL A 186 -32.72 0.69 -7.45
CA VAL A 186 -34.13 1.03 -7.47
C VAL A 186 -34.26 2.53 -7.67
N SER A 187 -34.98 2.96 -8.69
CA SER A 187 -35.24 4.37 -8.96
C SER A 187 -36.71 4.61 -9.31
N TYR A 188 -37.33 5.56 -8.59
CA TYR A 188 -38.69 6.01 -8.84
C TYR A 188 -38.74 7.28 -9.69
N THR A 189 -37.67 7.66 -10.39
CA THR A 189 -37.71 8.82 -11.26
C THR A 189 -38.81 8.64 -12.30
N HIS A 190 -39.96 9.31 -12.09
CA HIS A 190 -40.93 9.56 -13.11
C HIS A 190 -40.22 10.38 -14.21
N LEU A 191 -39.90 9.71 -15.32
CA LEU A 191 -39.77 10.44 -16.56
C LEU A 191 -41.11 11.14 -16.76
N ARG A 192 -41.23 12.42 -16.34
CA ARG A 192 -42.24 13.34 -16.87
C ARG A 192 -41.95 13.37 -18.37
N ALA A 193 -42.71 12.58 -19.11
CA ALA A 193 -42.88 12.84 -20.52
C ALA A 193 -43.33 14.30 -20.61
N HIS A 194 -42.49 15.18 -21.13
CA HIS A 194 -42.92 16.45 -21.64
C HIS A 194 -43.86 16.15 -22.80
N GLU A 195 -45.12 16.07 -22.48
CA GLU A 195 -46.16 16.35 -23.47
C GLU A 195 -46.01 17.80 -23.84
N THR A 196 -45.28 18.08 -24.91
CA THR A 196 -45.34 19.31 -25.65
C THR A 196 -46.61 19.25 -26.48
N SER A 197 -47.63 19.99 -25.99
CA SER A 197 -48.78 20.40 -26.80
C SER A 197 -48.32 21.44 -27.79
#